data_aa8ded9150d071ac495af38f2eadd2df
#
_entry.id   aa8ded9150d071ac495af38f2eadd2df
#
_cell.length_a   1.000
_cell.length_b   1.000
_cell.length_c   1.000
_cell.angle_alpha   90.00
_cell.angle_beta   90.00
_cell.angle_gamma   90.00
#
_symmetry.space_group_name_H-M   'P 1'
#
loop_
_entity.id
_entity.type
_entity.pdbx_description
1 polymer ?
#
loop_
_entity_poly.entity_id
_entity_poly.type
_entity_poly.pdbx_seq_one_letter_code
_entity_poly.pdbx_strand_id
1 'polypeptide(L)'
;MIVWIMGRKRRPVVMLFAAGLLAATVASAGPVTALAQTSDVEVIATGLRNPRGMDFGPDGALYVAESGRGGKGPCILTSAGAMECLGSSGAITRIEPGSTDQVVQRLPSIAAHELAGDNAIGPSSISFHGDDAYFTTGLAADPALRADLGPKGSHMGKLFRLPANGRPALVADFVPFEESVNPDGGLPDTNPNGVVARAGRQIVADAGGNSVLEVGSNGAISTLAVLPEGMAPAPPFLGLPPGTQIPFQPVPTSVDVGPDGYIYVGQLTGFPFPVGGASVWRIPPNGGAPEVFLSGFTTIIDIEFADDGSLYVLQISTDSLFIAPPSPGALIRVAPDGTRTTVAMDELSFPGGLAIGPDGDIYVSNRGTSASGGHVLRIEASD
;
A
#
# COMPACT_ATOMS: atom_id res chain seq x y z
N MET A 1 -23.96 -1.96 7.04
CA MET A 1 -25.02 -2.48 6.12
C MET A 1 -24.59 -2.03 4.73
N ILE A 2 -23.85 -2.88 4.03
CA ILE A 2 -23.26 -2.56 2.72
C ILE A 2 -24.33 -2.78 1.65
N VAL A 3 -24.78 -1.72 1.00
CA VAL A 3 -25.74 -1.80 -0.12
C VAL A 3 -24.92 -1.89 -1.41
N TRP A 4 -24.96 -3.05 -2.04
CA TRP A 4 -24.48 -3.27 -3.39
C TRP A 4 -25.59 -2.95 -4.39
N ILE A 5 -25.36 -2.01 -5.31
CA ILE A 5 -26.25 -1.76 -6.44
C ILE A 5 -25.84 -2.70 -7.58
N MET A 6 -26.64 -3.72 -7.84
CA MET A 6 -26.50 -4.59 -9.00
C MET A 6 -26.87 -3.84 -10.29
N GLY A 7 -25.90 -3.57 -11.14
CA GLY A 7 -26.06 -3.01 -12.49
C GLY A 7 -26.17 -4.07 -13.56
N ARG A 8 -27.31 -4.11 -14.20
CA ARG A 8 -27.73 -4.59 -15.54
C ARG A 8 -27.02 -5.76 -16.23
N LYS A 9 -27.84 -6.78 -16.48
CA LYS A 9 -27.68 -7.98 -17.32
C LYS A 9 -26.97 -7.74 -18.66
N ARG A 10 -25.86 -8.45 -18.90
CA ARG A 10 -25.41 -8.79 -20.26
C ARG A 10 -25.57 -10.29 -20.49
N ARG A 11 -26.00 -10.66 -21.73
CA ARG A 11 -26.30 -12.03 -22.16
C ARG A 11 -25.01 -12.85 -22.32
N PRO A 12 -25.02 -14.17 -22.04
CA PRO A 12 -23.84 -15.00 -22.25
C PRO A 12 -23.64 -15.29 -23.76
N VAL A 13 -22.42 -15.07 -24.23
CA VAL A 13 -21.94 -15.61 -25.50
C VAL A 13 -21.24 -16.92 -25.17
N VAL A 14 -21.80 -18.04 -25.67
CA VAL A 14 -21.21 -19.35 -25.55
C VAL A 14 -20.15 -19.47 -26.64
N MET A 15 -18.87 -19.51 -26.29
CA MET A 15 -17.80 -19.99 -27.18
C MET A 15 -17.32 -21.35 -26.70
N LEU A 16 -17.51 -22.36 -27.57
CA LEU A 16 -16.87 -23.67 -27.43
C LEU A 16 -15.36 -23.51 -27.69
N PHE A 17 -14.53 -23.88 -26.74
CA PHE A 17 -13.11 -24.11 -26.97
C PHE A 17 -12.79 -25.60 -26.80
N ALA A 18 -12.11 -26.14 -27.79
CA ALA A 18 -11.63 -27.50 -27.82
C ALA A 18 -10.50 -27.72 -26.80
N ALA A 19 -10.57 -28.81 -26.05
CA ALA A 19 -9.61 -29.22 -25.05
C ALA A 19 -8.31 -29.73 -25.70
N GLY A 20 -7.20 -29.02 -25.41
CA GLY A 20 -5.85 -29.55 -25.57
C GLY A 20 -5.29 -29.87 -24.17
N LEU A 21 -5.12 -31.15 -23.85
CA LEU A 21 -4.45 -31.59 -22.63
C LEU A 21 -2.94 -31.31 -22.74
N LEU A 22 -2.44 -30.35 -22.05
CA LEU A 22 -1.01 -30.28 -21.63
C LEU A 22 -0.93 -30.68 -20.16
N ALA A 23 -0.30 -31.83 -19.91
CA ALA A 23 0.01 -32.25 -18.54
C ALA A 23 1.15 -31.40 -17.98
N ALA A 24 0.84 -30.46 -17.11
CA ALA A 24 1.83 -29.75 -16.29
C ALA A 24 2.07 -30.59 -15.03
N THR A 25 3.30 -31.04 -14.84
CA THR A 25 3.75 -31.67 -13.58
C THR A 25 3.84 -30.60 -12.50
N VAL A 26 2.89 -30.63 -11.57
CA VAL A 26 2.95 -29.80 -10.34
C VAL A 26 3.95 -30.47 -9.41
N ALA A 27 5.11 -29.84 -9.22
CA ALA A 27 6.01 -30.18 -8.13
C ALA A 27 5.36 -29.75 -6.81
N SER A 28 4.99 -30.69 -5.97
CA SER A 28 4.51 -30.45 -4.61
C SER A 28 5.67 -29.96 -3.76
N ALA A 29 5.72 -28.67 -3.44
CA ALA A 29 6.58 -28.16 -2.36
C ALA A 29 6.07 -28.73 -1.03
N GLY A 30 6.92 -29.47 -0.33
CA GLY A 30 6.64 -29.97 1.01
C GLY A 30 6.50 -28.81 2.03
N PRO A 31 5.95 -29.07 3.23
CA PRO A 31 5.80 -28.04 4.25
C PRO A 31 7.18 -27.54 4.68
N VAL A 32 7.46 -26.26 4.42
CA VAL A 32 8.62 -25.56 4.97
C VAL A 32 8.30 -25.28 6.44
N THR A 33 8.95 -25.98 7.34
CA THR A 33 8.97 -25.63 8.77
C THR A 33 9.79 -24.34 8.92
N ALA A 34 9.11 -23.21 8.99
CA ALA A 34 9.74 -21.95 9.36
C ALA A 34 10.18 -22.03 10.82
N LEU A 35 11.48 -21.96 11.07
CA LEU A 35 12.02 -21.66 12.39
C LEU A 35 11.73 -20.18 12.66
N ALA A 36 10.92 -19.88 13.66
CA ALA A 36 10.77 -18.52 14.14
C ALA A 36 12.10 -18.10 14.79
N GLN A 37 12.81 -17.14 14.17
CA GLN A 37 13.90 -16.44 14.82
C GLN A 37 13.28 -15.37 15.71
N THR A 38 13.61 -15.34 16.99
CA THR A 38 13.25 -14.24 17.90
C THR A 38 14.23 -13.10 17.62
N SER A 39 13.86 -12.18 16.76
CA SER A 39 14.56 -10.90 16.60
C SER A 39 14.28 -10.01 17.81
N ASP A 40 15.28 -9.27 18.29
CA ASP A 40 15.04 -8.26 19.30
C ASP A 40 14.21 -7.11 18.66
N VAL A 41 13.09 -6.77 19.30
CA VAL A 41 12.16 -5.75 18.83
C VAL A 41 12.14 -4.58 19.80
N GLU A 42 12.48 -3.40 19.32
CA GLU A 42 12.51 -2.16 20.09
C GLU A 42 11.48 -1.15 19.58
N VAL A 43 10.79 -0.44 20.48
CA VAL A 43 9.93 0.70 20.13
C VAL A 43 10.78 1.98 20.15
N ILE A 44 11.04 2.57 18.98
CA ILE A 44 11.89 3.75 18.85
C ILE A 44 11.13 5.08 18.79
N ALA A 45 9.84 5.07 18.47
CA ALA A 45 8.97 6.25 18.45
C ALA A 45 7.53 5.87 18.76
N THR A 46 6.78 6.74 19.41
CA THR A 46 5.37 6.54 19.80
C THR A 46 4.52 7.77 19.53
N GLY A 47 3.17 7.63 19.62
CA GLY A 47 2.24 8.74 19.51
C GLY A 47 1.98 9.20 18.09
N LEU A 48 2.36 8.41 17.09
CA LEU A 48 2.11 8.67 15.68
C LEU A 48 0.62 8.46 15.33
N ARG A 49 0.16 9.13 14.29
CA ARG A 49 -1.25 9.18 13.87
C ARG A 49 -1.45 8.47 12.54
N ASN A 50 -1.92 7.23 12.58
CA ASN A 50 -2.06 6.40 11.39
C ASN A 50 -0.73 6.38 10.58
N PRO A 51 0.42 5.93 11.18
CA PRO A 51 1.70 5.92 10.47
C PRO A 51 1.67 4.93 9.31
N ARG A 52 2.25 5.33 8.20
CA ARG A 52 2.27 4.59 6.93
C ARG A 52 3.71 4.36 6.46
N GLY A 53 3.95 4.43 5.16
CA GLY A 53 5.27 4.23 4.55
C GLY A 53 6.34 5.15 5.12
N MET A 54 7.56 4.66 5.12
CA MET A 54 8.74 5.29 5.72
C MET A 54 9.93 5.15 4.78
N ASP A 55 10.92 6.03 4.95
CA ASP A 55 12.23 5.89 4.30
C ASP A 55 13.30 6.65 5.09
N PHE A 56 14.55 6.25 4.95
CA PHE A 56 15.68 6.93 5.54
C PHE A 56 16.15 8.10 4.67
N GLY A 57 16.26 9.27 5.28
CA GLY A 57 16.83 10.43 4.63
C GLY A 57 18.36 10.37 4.54
N PRO A 58 18.98 11.23 3.69
CA PRO A 58 20.43 11.30 3.54
C PRO A 58 21.14 11.78 4.81
N ASP A 59 20.39 12.33 5.77
CA ASP A 59 20.87 12.70 7.10
C ASP A 59 20.88 11.53 8.10
N GLY A 60 20.50 10.33 7.67
CA GLY A 60 20.41 9.13 8.48
C GLY A 60 19.20 9.06 9.41
N ALA A 61 18.30 10.05 9.37
CA ALA A 61 17.05 10.01 10.12
C ALA A 61 15.97 9.25 9.37
N LEU A 62 15.07 8.62 10.10
CA LEU A 62 13.89 7.95 9.55
C LEU A 62 12.75 8.96 9.37
N TYR A 63 12.13 8.98 8.20
CA TYR A 63 10.97 9.81 7.90
C TYR A 63 9.72 8.94 7.73
N VAL A 64 8.63 9.33 8.38
CA VAL A 64 7.37 8.57 8.42
C VAL A 64 6.24 9.43 7.89
N ALA A 65 5.47 8.90 6.94
CA ALA A 65 4.21 9.50 6.52
C ALA A 65 3.12 9.20 7.57
N GLU A 66 2.51 10.23 8.14
CA GLU A 66 1.37 10.10 9.03
C GLU A 66 0.08 10.52 8.29
N SER A 67 -0.86 9.58 8.09
CA SER A 67 -2.15 9.89 7.45
C SER A 67 -3.03 10.82 8.29
N GLY A 68 -2.68 11.05 9.55
CA GLY A 68 -3.42 11.94 10.45
C GLY A 68 -4.64 11.26 11.07
N ARG A 69 -5.76 11.98 11.23
CA ARG A 69 -6.99 11.48 11.88
C ARG A 69 -8.27 12.16 11.39
N GLY A 70 -8.26 12.68 10.14
CA GLY A 70 -9.39 13.42 9.63
C GLY A 70 -9.73 14.66 10.43
N GLY A 71 -10.99 15.06 10.40
CA GLY A 71 -11.48 16.24 11.13
C GLY A 71 -12.99 16.40 11.09
N LYS A 72 -13.46 17.66 11.22
CA LYS A 72 -14.88 18.06 11.21
C LYS A 72 -15.22 18.89 9.97
N GLY A 73 -14.39 18.80 8.93
CA GLY A 73 -14.61 19.53 7.67
C GLY A 73 -15.65 18.86 6.77
N PRO A 74 -15.72 19.24 5.50
CA PRO A 74 -16.55 18.57 4.52
C PRO A 74 -16.21 17.08 4.45
N CYS A 75 -17.21 16.25 4.13
CA CYS A 75 -17.07 14.80 4.07
C CYS A 75 -17.40 14.30 2.67
N ILE A 76 -16.73 13.22 2.25
CA ILE A 76 -17.01 12.50 1.01
C ILE A 76 -17.24 11.03 1.30
N LEU A 77 -17.92 10.34 0.38
CA LEU A 77 -18.05 8.89 0.39
C LEU A 77 -16.81 8.28 -0.25
N THR A 78 -16.04 7.52 0.51
CA THR A 78 -14.88 6.80 -0.02
C THR A 78 -15.28 5.49 -0.72
N SER A 79 -14.39 4.92 -1.49
CA SER A 79 -14.58 3.65 -2.21
C SER A 79 -14.80 2.47 -1.26
N ALA A 80 -14.34 2.56 -0.02
CA ALA A 80 -14.67 1.62 1.05
C ALA A 80 -16.12 1.74 1.58
N GLY A 81 -16.90 2.71 1.07
CA GLY A 81 -18.29 2.94 1.47
C GLY A 81 -18.46 3.67 2.80
N ALA A 82 -17.41 4.33 3.30
CA ALA A 82 -17.44 5.13 4.52
C ALA A 82 -17.56 6.62 4.20
N MET A 83 -18.33 7.36 5.02
CA MET A 83 -18.32 8.83 5.00
C MET A 83 -17.12 9.35 5.79
N GLU A 84 -16.15 9.95 5.10
CA GLU A 84 -14.92 10.44 5.73
C GLU A 84 -14.80 11.94 5.62
N CYS A 85 -14.41 12.58 6.73
CA CYS A 85 -14.46 14.03 6.91
C CYS A 85 -13.06 14.62 7.00
N LEU A 86 -12.87 15.75 6.29
CA LEU A 86 -11.60 16.43 6.14
C LEU A 86 -11.14 17.11 7.43
N GLY A 87 -9.85 16.89 7.73
CA GLY A 87 -9.06 17.62 8.71
C GLY A 87 -7.72 18.09 8.13
N SER A 88 -6.84 18.52 9.01
CA SER A 88 -5.48 18.97 8.69
C SER A 88 -4.52 18.38 9.71
N SER A 89 -4.54 17.08 9.88
CA SER A 89 -3.78 16.35 10.89
C SER A 89 -2.71 15.42 10.31
N GLY A 90 -2.62 15.33 8.98
CA GLY A 90 -1.55 14.62 8.28
C GLY A 90 -0.20 15.33 8.45
N ALA A 91 0.88 14.56 8.45
CA ALA A 91 2.24 15.04 8.66
C ALA A 91 3.29 14.18 7.95
N ILE A 92 4.50 14.72 7.82
CA ILE A 92 5.74 13.95 7.67
C ILE A 92 6.54 14.15 8.95
N THR A 93 6.86 13.05 9.60
CA THR A 93 7.56 13.04 10.89
C THR A 93 8.96 12.48 10.72
N ARG A 94 9.96 13.21 11.18
CA ARG A 94 11.37 12.84 11.23
C ARG A 94 11.70 12.27 12.60
N ILE A 95 12.34 11.12 12.62
CA ILE A 95 12.72 10.39 13.84
C ILE A 95 14.22 10.19 13.84
N GLU A 96 14.86 10.55 14.92
CA GLU A 96 16.27 10.29 15.22
C GLU A 96 16.43 9.94 16.72
N PRO A 97 17.58 9.40 17.14
CA PRO A 97 17.77 9.07 18.54
C PRO A 97 17.46 10.24 19.49
N GLY A 98 16.41 10.09 20.30
CA GLY A 98 15.98 11.09 21.28
C GLY A 98 15.11 12.23 20.75
N SER A 99 14.75 12.26 19.46
CA SER A 99 13.88 13.29 18.87
C SER A 99 12.86 12.68 17.88
N THR A 100 11.64 13.23 17.94
CA THR A 100 10.54 12.91 17.01
C THR A 100 9.83 14.21 16.64
N ASP A 101 10.09 14.72 15.43
CA ASP A 101 9.67 16.06 15.01
C ASP A 101 8.85 16.01 13.72
N GLN A 102 7.69 16.66 13.70
CA GLN A 102 6.92 16.85 12.47
C GLN A 102 7.55 17.93 11.60
N VAL A 103 8.26 17.53 10.54
CA VAL A 103 8.94 18.44 9.58
C VAL A 103 7.96 19.04 8.56
N VAL A 104 6.86 18.33 8.25
CA VAL A 104 5.71 18.87 7.53
C VAL A 104 4.46 18.62 8.34
N GLN A 105 3.66 19.66 8.53
CA GLN A 105 2.45 19.62 9.34
C GLN A 105 1.25 20.11 8.55
N ARG A 106 0.06 19.82 9.08
CA ARG A 106 -1.22 20.30 8.56
C ARG A 106 -1.53 19.84 7.15
N LEU A 107 -0.99 18.70 6.75
CA LEU A 107 -1.39 18.05 5.51
C LEU A 107 -2.86 17.59 5.61
N PRO A 108 -3.59 17.51 4.48
CA PRO A 108 -4.97 17.04 4.48
C PRO A 108 -5.03 15.59 4.96
N SER A 109 -6.13 15.29 5.62
CA SER A 109 -6.43 13.96 6.16
C SER A 109 -7.94 13.80 6.20
N ILE A 110 -8.46 12.68 5.73
CA ILE A 110 -9.87 12.31 5.90
C ILE A 110 -9.98 11.06 6.75
N ALA A 111 -11.02 10.98 7.56
CA ALA A 111 -11.33 9.79 8.36
C ALA A 111 -12.82 9.76 8.72
N ALA A 112 -13.33 8.54 8.97
CA ALA A 112 -14.68 8.35 9.46
C ALA A 112 -14.80 8.87 10.90
N HIS A 113 -15.82 9.69 11.14
CA HIS A 113 -16.05 10.29 12.47
C HIS A 113 -16.35 9.22 13.54
N GLU A 114 -17.06 8.16 13.13
CA GLU A 114 -17.43 7.04 14.01
C GLU A 114 -16.23 6.24 14.50
N LEU A 115 -15.11 6.26 13.76
CA LEU A 115 -13.87 5.57 14.11
C LEU A 115 -12.90 6.45 14.91
N ALA A 116 -13.32 7.62 15.39
CA ALA A 116 -12.52 8.56 16.16
C ALA A 116 -11.17 8.95 15.47
N GLY A 117 -11.11 8.82 14.15
CA GLY A 117 -9.94 9.12 13.34
C GLY A 117 -9.02 7.94 13.06
N ASP A 118 -9.37 6.73 13.49
CA ASP A 118 -8.68 5.51 13.08
C ASP A 118 -8.89 5.26 11.58
N ASN A 119 -7.94 4.58 10.96
CA ASN A 119 -7.92 4.25 9.54
C ASN A 119 -8.02 5.46 8.59
N ALA A 120 -7.36 6.58 8.94
CA ALA A 120 -7.36 7.79 8.15
C ALA A 120 -6.63 7.63 6.81
N ILE A 121 -7.07 8.41 5.81
CA ILE A 121 -6.44 8.59 4.50
C ILE A 121 -5.80 9.98 4.49
N GLY A 122 -4.54 10.03 4.07
CA GLY A 122 -3.74 11.26 4.05
C GLY A 122 -2.37 10.99 3.42
N PRO A 123 -1.26 11.53 3.96
CA PRO A 123 0.09 11.09 3.58
C PRO A 123 0.24 9.57 3.73
N SER A 124 0.65 8.88 2.65
CA SER A 124 0.63 7.42 2.60
C SER A 124 2.02 6.79 2.48
N SER A 125 2.92 7.39 1.73
CA SER A 125 4.29 6.88 1.57
C SER A 125 5.25 8.04 1.36
N ILE A 126 6.52 7.80 1.68
CA ILE A 126 7.64 8.71 1.43
C ILE A 126 8.82 7.92 0.89
N SER A 127 9.58 8.49 -0.05
CA SER A 127 10.80 7.90 -0.57
C SER A 127 11.80 8.98 -0.94
N PHE A 128 13.10 8.72 -0.69
CA PHE A 128 14.17 9.66 -0.96
C PHE A 128 14.91 9.35 -2.27
N HIS A 129 15.29 10.41 -2.97
CA HIS A 129 16.30 10.34 -4.01
C HIS A 129 17.27 11.52 -3.87
N GLY A 130 18.52 11.24 -3.49
CA GLY A 130 19.45 12.28 -3.07
C GLY A 130 18.92 13.04 -1.87
N ASP A 131 18.93 14.37 -1.92
CA ASP A 131 18.48 15.24 -0.83
C ASP A 131 16.96 15.52 -0.86
N ASP A 132 16.24 14.99 -1.83
CA ASP A 132 14.82 15.24 -2.02
C ASP A 132 13.98 14.06 -1.55
N ALA A 133 12.99 14.31 -0.69
CA ALA A 133 11.93 13.35 -0.41
C ALA A 133 10.75 13.56 -1.37
N TYR A 134 10.10 12.46 -1.73
CA TYR A 134 8.83 12.46 -2.46
C TYR A 134 7.79 11.73 -1.62
N PHE A 135 6.61 12.31 -1.44
CA PHE A 135 5.55 11.69 -0.68
C PHE A 135 4.20 11.79 -1.35
N THR A 136 3.38 10.76 -1.18
CA THR A 136 2.01 10.69 -1.70
C THR A 136 1.00 11.14 -0.65
N THR A 137 -0.15 11.63 -1.13
CA THR A 137 -1.36 11.83 -0.32
C THR A 137 -2.50 11.08 -0.99
N GLY A 138 -3.14 10.16 -0.27
CA GLY A 138 -4.28 9.38 -0.78
C GLY A 138 -5.54 10.22 -0.99
N LEU A 139 -6.54 9.62 -1.66
CA LEU A 139 -7.92 10.12 -1.75
C LEU A 139 -8.91 8.99 -1.47
N ALA A 140 -8.70 7.80 -2.07
CA ALA A 140 -9.51 6.59 -1.94
C ALA A 140 -11.00 6.83 -2.22
N ALA A 141 -11.29 7.58 -3.27
CA ALA A 141 -12.63 7.94 -3.67
C ALA A 141 -12.69 8.26 -5.16
N ASP A 142 -13.91 8.32 -5.68
CA ASP A 142 -14.16 8.90 -7.00
C ASP A 142 -13.50 10.28 -7.10
N PRO A 143 -12.63 10.51 -8.09
CA PRO A 143 -11.94 11.79 -8.33
C PRO A 143 -12.86 13.00 -8.30
N ALA A 144 -14.07 12.88 -8.83
CA ALA A 144 -15.06 13.95 -8.88
C ALA A 144 -15.46 14.47 -7.48
N LEU A 145 -15.37 13.63 -6.44
CA LEU A 145 -15.74 13.99 -5.07
C LEU A 145 -14.68 14.85 -4.37
N ARG A 146 -13.44 14.94 -4.90
CA ARG A 146 -12.39 15.75 -4.27
C ARG A 146 -12.80 17.22 -4.15
N ALA A 147 -13.57 17.76 -5.11
CA ALA A 147 -14.03 19.14 -5.09
C ALA A 147 -14.93 19.45 -3.87
N ASP A 148 -15.69 18.46 -3.39
CA ASP A 148 -16.59 18.60 -2.25
C ASP A 148 -15.84 18.79 -0.94
N LEU A 149 -14.56 18.38 -0.87
CA LEU A 149 -13.69 18.64 0.28
C LEU A 149 -13.23 20.11 0.37
N GLY A 150 -13.49 20.91 -0.65
CA GLY A 150 -13.11 22.32 -0.71
C GLY A 150 -11.59 22.55 -0.85
N PRO A 151 -11.10 23.81 -0.68
CA PRO A 151 -9.71 24.15 -1.02
C PRO A 151 -8.63 23.34 -0.30
N LYS A 152 -8.86 22.93 0.94
CA LYS A 152 -7.88 22.11 1.69
C LYS A 152 -7.82 20.68 1.18
N GLY A 153 -8.94 20.14 0.69
CA GLY A 153 -9.01 18.82 0.10
C GLY A 153 -8.33 18.73 -1.28
N SER A 154 -8.07 19.87 -1.92
CA SER A 154 -7.37 19.88 -3.21
C SER A 154 -5.95 19.29 -3.19
N HIS A 155 -5.39 19.06 -2.02
CA HIS A 155 -4.08 18.40 -1.85
C HIS A 155 -4.18 16.88 -1.64
N MET A 156 -5.37 16.29 -1.66
CA MET A 156 -5.57 14.84 -1.70
C MET A 156 -5.36 14.30 -3.14
N GLY A 157 -4.92 13.05 -3.26
CA GLY A 157 -4.68 12.40 -4.55
C GLY A 157 -3.47 12.97 -5.30
N LYS A 158 -2.34 13.23 -4.62
CA LYS A 158 -1.18 13.96 -5.18
C LYS A 158 0.16 13.37 -4.78
N LEU A 159 1.17 13.70 -5.59
CA LEU A 159 2.59 13.52 -5.28
C LEU A 159 3.22 14.90 -5.01
N PHE A 160 3.97 14.98 -3.92
CA PHE A 160 4.74 16.15 -3.52
C PHE A 160 6.23 15.84 -3.44
N ARG A 161 7.08 16.84 -3.73
CA ARG A 161 8.51 16.83 -3.42
C ARG A 161 8.75 17.71 -2.19
N LEU A 162 9.51 17.21 -1.25
CA LEU A 162 9.99 17.93 -0.08
C LEU A 162 11.51 18.08 -0.20
N PRO A 163 12.04 19.24 -0.58
CA PRO A 163 13.47 19.53 -0.58
C PRO A 163 14.03 19.54 0.86
N ALA A 164 15.29 19.20 1.06
CA ALA A 164 15.95 19.13 2.37
C ALA A 164 15.70 20.35 3.29
N ASN A 165 15.66 21.55 2.72
CA ASN A 165 15.46 22.82 3.46
C ASN A 165 14.24 23.61 2.91
N GLY A 166 13.23 22.91 2.40
CA GLY A 166 12.13 23.55 1.69
C GLY A 166 10.75 23.23 2.24
N ARG A 167 9.76 23.71 1.51
CA ARG A 167 8.35 23.36 1.71
C ARG A 167 7.92 22.36 0.65
N PRO A 168 6.91 21.53 0.92
CA PRO A 168 6.35 20.65 -0.07
C PRO A 168 5.94 21.41 -1.34
N ALA A 169 6.37 20.93 -2.50
CA ALA A 169 6.01 21.42 -3.81
C ALA A 169 5.25 20.33 -4.56
N LEU A 170 4.16 20.70 -5.25
CA LEU A 170 3.40 19.77 -6.08
C LEU A 170 4.27 19.26 -7.23
N VAL A 171 4.27 17.94 -7.44
CA VAL A 171 4.89 17.26 -8.57
C VAL A 171 3.82 16.80 -9.55
N ALA A 172 2.81 16.06 -9.06
CA ALA A 172 1.75 15.49 -9.91
C ALA A 172 0.41 15.47 -9.17
N ASP A 173 -0.68 15.55 -9.95
CA ASP A 173 -2.07 15.44 -9.50
C ASP A 173 -2.71 14.25 -10.22
N PHE A 174 -3.01 13.18 -9.46
CA PHE A 174 -3.54 11.95 -10.04
C PHE A 174 -5.04 12.01 -10.34
N VAL A 175 -5.77 12.95 -9.71
CA VAL A 175 -7.21 13.09 -9.91
C VAL A 175 -7.58 13.43 -11.35
N PRO A 176 -7.04 14.47 -12.01
CA PRO A 176 -7.33 14.72 -13.42
C PRO A 176 -6.83 13.60 -14.36
N PHE A 177 -5.77 12.89 -13.96
CA PHE A 177 -5.28 11.76 -14.74
C PHE A 177 -6.29 10.61 -14.69
N GLU A 178 -6.77 10.23 -13.51
CA GLU A 178 -7.77 9.20 -13.35
C GLU A 178 -9.09 9.57 -14.06
N GLU A 179 -9.58 10.80 -13.91
CA GLU A 179 -10.78 11.28 -14.61
C GLU A 179 -10.69 11.17 -16.14
N SER A 180 -9.50 11.36 -16.71
CA SER A 180 -9.31 11.42 -18.16
C SER A 180 -8.82 10.12 -18.78
N VAL A 181 -8.05 9.33 -18.06
CA VAL A 181 -7.38 8.12 -18.58
C VAL A 181 -8.03 6.85 -18.03
N ASN A 182 -8.31 6.81 -16.70
CA ASN A 182 -8.87 5.65 -15.99
C ASN A 182 -8.21 4.33 -16.46
N PRO A 183 -6.96 4.04 -16.05
CA PRO A 183 -6.14 2.99 -16.66
C PRO A 183 -6.73 1.59 -16.58
N ASP A 184 -7.44 1.25 -15.50
CA ASP A 184 -8.06 -0.07 -15.31
C ASP A 184 -9.44 -0.18 -16.00
N GLY A 185 -10.02 0.96 -16.43
CA GLY A 185 -11.34 1.01 -17.08
C GLY A 185 -12.50 0.67 -16.14
N GLY A 186 -12.26 0.61 -14.83
CA GLY A 186 -13.25 0.36 -13.79
C GLY A 186 -14.07 1.59 -13.42
N LEU A 187 -14.64 1.59 -12.21
CA LEU A 187 -15.18 2.80 -11.61
C LEU A 187 -14.00 3.72 -11.26
N PRO A 188 -14.06 5.01 -11.64
CA PRO A 188 -12.98 5.93 -11.33
C PRO A 188 -12.71 5.97 -9.83
N ASP A 189 -11.45 5.67 -9.45
CA ASP A 189 -10.96 5.73 -8.08
C ASP A 189 -9.45 5.99 -8.09
N THR A 190 -8.96 6.86 -7.24
CA THR A 190 -7.52 7.08 -7.10
C THR A 190 -7.13 7.16 -5.63
N ASN A 191 -6.09 6.40 -5.30
CA ASN A 191 -5.49 6.40 -3.98
C ASN A 191 -3.98 6.14 -4.11
N PRO A 192 -3.18 7.15 -4.53
CA PRO A 192 -1.74 7.00 -4.64
C PRO A 192 -1.16 6.63 -3.27
N ASN A 193 -0.74 5.39 -3.13
CA ASN A 193 -0.33 4.79 -1.87
C ASN A 193 1.19 4.68 -1.74
N GLY A 194 1.83 3.77 -2.46
CA GLY A 194 3.27 3.60 -2.44
C GLY A 194 4.00 4.52 -3.42
N VAL A 195 5.23 4.94 -3.10
CA VAL A 195 6.11 5.66 -4.03
C VAL A 195 7.55 5.19 -3.88
N VAL A 196 8.25 5.03 -5.00
CA VAL A 196 9.72 4.93 -5.05
C VAL A 196 10.29 6.06 -5.90
N ALA A 197 11.19 6.83 -5.30
CA ALA A 197 11.84 7.96 -5.96
C ALA A 197 13.11 7.51 -6.71
N ARG A 198 13.26 7.96 -7.96
CA ARG A 198 14.41 7.65 -8.82
C ARG A 198 14.89 8.91 -9.55
N ALA A 199 16.09 8.84 -10.10
CA ALA A 199 16.64 9.90 -10.92
C ALA A 199 15.71 10.22 -12.10
N GLY A 200 15.14 11.42 -12.10
CA GLY A 200 14.31 11.93 -13.19
C GLY A 200 12.89 11.39 -13.26
N ARG A 201 12.49 10.44 -12.41
CA ARG A 201 11.12 9.88 -12.36
C ARG A 201 10.75 9.35 -10.97
N GLN A 202 9.47 9.31 -10.68
CA GLN A 202 8.91 8.62 -9.52
C GLN A 202 7.94 7.56 -10.00
N ILE A 203 7.94 6.41 -9.34
CA ILE A 203 7.01 5.32 -9.63
C ILE A 203 6.03 5.25 -8.47
N VAL A 204 4.73 5.22 -8.77
CA VAL A 204 3.65 5.27 -7.78
C VAL A 204 2.72 4.08 -7.97
N ALA A 205 2.43 3.37 -6.88
CA ALA A 205 1.35 2.40 -6.80
C ALA A 205 0.06 3.13 -6.44
N ASP A 206 -0.90 3.16 -7.38
CA ASP A 206 -2.23 3.71 -7.13
C ASP A 206 -3.20 2.59 -6.77
N ALA A 207 -3.50 2.50 -5.48
CA ALA A 207 -4.33 1.45 -4.91
C ALA A 207 -5.80 1.55 -5.35
N GLY A 208 -6.31 2.75 -5.59
CA GLY A 208 -7.67 2.98 -6.11
C GLY A 208 -7.75 2.65 -7.60
N GLY A 209 -6.85 3.18 -8.42
CA GLY A 209 -6.81 2.96 -9.86
C GLY A 209 -6.22 1.61 -10.29
N ASN A 210 -5.92 0.70 -9.37
CA ASN A 210 -5.37 -0.64 -9.64
C ASN A 210 -4.16 -0.63 -10.58
N SER A 211 -3.38 0.43 -10.55
CA SER A 211 -2.35 0.75 -11.54
C SER A 211 -1.01 1.10 -10.92
N VAL A 212 0.03 0.98 -11.73
CA VAL A 212 1.37 1.47 -11.43
C VAL A 212 1.68 2.57 -12.42
N LEU A 213 2.00 3.74 -11.89
CA LEU A 213 2.15 4.98 -12.65
C LEU A 213 3.60 5.47 -12.60
N GLU A 214 4.07 6.08 -13.68
CA GLU A 214 5.31 6.85 -13.72
C GLU A 214 4.96 8.34 -13.72
N VAL A 215 5.67 9.09 -12.89
CA VAL A 215 5.65 10.55 -12.89
C VAL A 215 7.01 11.05 -13.35
N GLY A 216 7.07 11.64 -14.50
CA GLY A 216 8.31 12.22 -15.06
C GLY A 216 8.74 13.49 -14.33
N SER A 217 9.96 13.94 -14.57
CA SER A 217 10.53 15.17 -13.96
C SER A 217 9.75 16.46 -14.25
N ASN A 218 8.93 16.46 -15.29
CA ASN A 218 8.03 17.56 -15.65
C ASN A 218 6.61 17.42 -15.05
N GLY A 219 6.39 16.41 -14.20
CA GLY A 219 5.09 16.11 -13.60
C GLY A 219 4.10 15.37 -14.51
N ALA A 220 4.51 14.98 -15.73
CA ALA A 220 3.66 14.19 -16.62
C ALA A 220 3.48 12.77 -16.06
N ILE A 221 2.22 12.29 -16.05
CA ILE A 221 1.86 10.97 -15.56
C ILE A 221 1.66 10.04 -16.75
N SER A 222 2.14 8.81 -16.65
CA SER A 222 1.88 7.73 -17.61
C SER A 222 1.67 6.40 -16.88
N THR A 223 0.88 5.50 -17.48
CA THR A 223 0.63 4.17 -16.94
C THR A 223 1.78 3.22 -17.31
N LEU A 224 2.43 2.62 -16.32
CA LEU A 224 3.43 1.56 -16.51
C LEU A 224 2.76 0.19 -16.61
N ALA A 225 1.77 -0.08 -15.76
CA ALA A 225 1.00 -1.32 -15.77
C ALA A 225 -0.35 -1.15 -15.09
N VAL A 226 -1.28 -2.03 -15.42
CA VAL A 226 -2.54 -2.25 -14.68
C VAL A 226 -2.50 -3.68 -14.15
N LEU A 227 -2.74 -3.86 -12.86
CA LEU A 227 -2.79 -5.18 -12.26
C LEU A 227 -4.16 -5.83 -12.55
N PRO A 228 -4.20 -7.13 -12.89
CA PRO A 228 -5.45 -7.81 -13.19
C PRO A 228 -6.27 -8.12 -11.93
N GLU A 229 -7.60 -8.12 -12.07
CA GLU A 229 -8.49 -8.65 -11.04
C GLU A 229 -8.23 -10.14 -10.78
N GLY A 230 -8.40 -10.54 -9.53
CA GLY A 230 -8.39 -11.93 -9.11
C GLY A 230 -9.80 -12.49 -8.88
N MET A 231 -9.87 -13.80 -8.61
CA MET A 231 -11.11 -14.49 -8.24
C MET A 231 -10.92 -15.22 -6.91
N ALA A 232 -11.91 -15.13 -6.03
CA ALA A 232 -11.90 -15.79 -4.74
C ALA A 232 -13.27 -16.41 -4.41
N PRO A 233 -13.32 -17.46 -3.57
CA PRO A 233 -14.59 -17.97 -3.07
C PRO A 233 -15.38 -16.90 -2.34
N ALA A 234 -16.67 -16.80 -2.64
CA ALA A 234 -17.57 -15.88 -1.96
C ALA A 234 -17.68 -16.23 -0.47
N PRO A 235 -17.51 -15.26 0.45
CA PRO A 235 -17.71 -15.50 1.87
C PRO A 235 -19.14 -15.99 2.15
N PRO A 236 -19.32 -16.93 3.11
CA PRO A 236 -20.63 -17.53 3.41
C PRO A 236 -21.73 -16.52 3.79
N PHE A 237 -21.37 -15.40 4.40
CA PHE A 237 -22.33 -14.37 4.82
C PHE A 237 -22.99 -13.62 3.63
N LEU A 238 -22.49 -13.78 2.40
CA LEU A 238 -23.14 -13.25 1.19
C LEU A 238 -24.37 -14.08 0.77
N GLY A 239 -24.57 -15.28 1.35
CA GLY A 239 -25.70 -16.14 1.02
C GLY A 239 -25.68 -16.67 -0.42
N LEU A 240 -24.54 -16.62 -1.12
CA LEU A 240 -24.37 -17.18 -2.45
C LEU A 240 -24.19 -18.70 -2.39
N PRO A 241 -24.50 -19.44 -3.48
CA PRO A 241 -24.28 -20.88 -3.53
C PRO A 241 -22.83 -21.24 -3.16
N PRO A 242 -22.61 -22.37 -2.44
CA PRO A 242 -21.26 -22.84 -2.12
C PRO A 242 -20.37 -22.97 -3.36
N GLY A 243 -19.13 -22.48 -3.28
CA GLY A 243 -18.17 -22.51 -4.38
C GLY A 243 -18.30 -21.39 -5.40
N THR A 244 -19.27 -20.47 -5.24
CA THR A 244 -19.37 -19.27 -6.08
C THR A 244 -18.08 -18.47 -5.98
N GLN A 245 -17.48 -18.15 -7.11
CA GLN A 245 -16.33 -17.28 -7.22
C GLN A 245 -16.80 -15.83 -7.43
N ILE A 246 -16.17 -14.88 -6.72
CA ILE A 246 -16.40 -13.44 -6.91
C ILE A 246 -15.07 -12.77 -7.26
N PRO A 247 -15.10 -11.70 -8.10
CA PRO A 247 -13.89 -10.97 -8.40
C PRO A 247 -13.43 -10.15 -7.17
N PHE A 248 -12.11 -9.93 -7.09
CA PHE A 248 -11.52 -8.97 -6.18
C PHE A 248 -10.53 -8.07 -6.92
N GLN A 249 -10.47 -6.82 -6.53
CA GLN A 249 -9.52 -5.86 -7.08
C GLN A 249 -8.11 -6.15 -6.58
N PRO A 250 -7.06 -5.87 -7.39
CA PRO A 250 -5.67 -6.14 -6.99
C PRO A 250 -5.19 -5.24 -5.85
N VAL A 251 -5.52 -3.95 -5.84
CA VAL A 251 -5.14 -2.97 -4.81
C VAL A 251 -3.62 -2.94 -4.59
N PRO A 252 -2.82 -2.38 -5.53
CA PRO A 252 -1.38 -2.21 -5.34
C PRO A 252 -1.11 -1.19 -4.22
N THR A 253 -0.33 -1.57 -3.21
CA THR A 253 -0.07 -0.74 -2.02
C THR A 253 1.33 -0.19 -1.95
N SER A 254 2.30 -0.91 -2.48
CA SER A 254 3.71 -0.55 -2.40
C SER A 254 4.41 -0.83 -3.72
N VAL A 255 5.54 -0.17 -3.92
CA VAL A 255 6.38 -0.33 -5.10
C VAL A 255 7.84 -0.15 -4.73
N ASP A 256 8.70 -1.04 -5.25
CA ASP A 256 10.14 -0.93 -5.17
C ASP A 256 10.80 -1.34 -6.50
N VAL A 257 12.09 -1.04 -6.66
CA VAL A 257 12.87 -1.42 -7.83
C VAL A 257 13.95 -2.39 -7.42
N GLY A 258 13.82 -3.62 -7.88
CA GLY A 258 14.75 -4.69 -7.56
C GLY A 258 16.15 -4.50 -8.13
N PRO A 259 17.11 -5.32 -7.68
CA PRO A 259 18.51 -5.25 -8.13
C PRO A 259 18.67 -5.54 -9.63
N ASP A 260 17.70 -6.16 -10.26
CA ASP A 260 17.63 -6.41 -11.71
C ASP A 260 17.05 -5.25 -12.50
N GLY A 261 16.63 -4.17 -11.83
CA GLY A 261 16.03 -2.97 -12.41
C GLY A 261 14.55 -3.10 -12.78
N TYR A 262 13.92 -4.25 -12.51
CA TYR A 262 12.47 -4.39 -12.64
C TYR A 262 11.74 -3.68 -11.51
N ILE A 263 10.48 -3.33 -11.77
CA ILE A 263 9.59 -2.72 -10.79
C ILE A 263 8.81 -3.85 -10.11
N TYR A 264 8.81 -3.87 -8.78
CA TYR A 264 8.09 -4.82 -7.96
C TYR A 264 6.98 -4.14 -7.21
N VAL A 265 5.82 -4.82 -7.10
CA VAL A 265 4.59 -4.22 -6.56
C VAL A 265 3.94 -5.18 -5.58
N GLY A 266 3.74 -4.71 -4.36
CA GLY A 266 2.98 -5.43 -3.34
C GLY A 266 1.47 -5.25 -3.55
N GLN A 267 0.73 -6.34 -3.44
CA GLN A 267 -0.72 -6.39 -3.63
C GLN A 267 -1.43 -6.65 -2.30
N LEU A 268 -2.33 -5.74 -1.89
CA LEU A 268 -3.18 -5.94 -0.71
C LEU A 268 -4.31 -6.95 -0.98
N THR A 269 -4.92 -6.88 -2.12
CA THR A 269 -6.23 -7.41 -2.52
C THR A 269 -7.43 -6.61 -1.96
N GLY A 270 -8.48 -6.53 -2.76
CA GLY A 270 -9.78 -6.02 -2.31
C GLY A 270 -10.63 -7.10 -1.65
N PHE A 271 -11.88 -6.73 -1.31
CA PHE A 271 -12.87 -7.69 -0.79
C PHE A 271 -12.96 -8.92 -1.72
N PRO A 272 -12.92 -10.15 -1.19
CA PRO A 272 -13.10 -10.56 0.22
C PRO A 272 -11.78 -10.73 0.99
N PHE A 273 -10.66 -10.14 0.58
CA PHE A 273 -9.33 -10.26 1.19
C PHE A 273 -8.92 -11.74 1.36
N PRO A 274 -8.77 -12.47 0.25
CA PRO A 274 -8.55 -13.91 0.30
C PRO A 274 -7.21 -14.24 0.94
N VAL A 275 -7.21 -15.15 1.91
CA VAL A 275 -5.99 -15.67 2.53
C VAL A 275 -5.13 -16.36 1.47
N GLY A 276 -3.86 -16.00 1.40
CA GLY A 276 -2.93 -16.48 0.38
C GLY A 276 -3.19 -15.92 -1.04
N GLY A 277 -4.13 -14.98 -1.19
CA GLY A 277 -4.50 -14.42 -2.50
C GLY A 277 -3.67 -13.23 -2.95
N ALA A 278 -2.84 -12.68 -2.08
CA ALA A 278 -1.95 -11.56 -2.40
C ALA A 278 -0.64 -12.04 -3.04
N SER A 279 -0.11 -11.22 -3.93
CA SER A 279 1.11 -11.50 -4.71
C SER A 279 2.04 -10.30 -4.71
N VAL A 280 3.32 -10.55 -4.90
CA VAL A 280 4.27 -9.55 -5.40
C VAL A 280 4.32 -9.70 -6.91
N TRP A 281 4.04 -8.61 -7.60
CA TRP A 281 4.07 -8.52 -9.06
C TRP A 281 5.40 -7.95 -9.52
N ARG A 282 5.84 -8.32 -10.72
CA ARG A 282 7.03 -7.78 -11.38
C ARG A 282 6.64 -7.17 -12.73
N ILE A 283 7.16 -5.98 -13.02
CA ILE A 283 6.86 -5.19 -14.20
C ILE A 283 8.19 -4.80 -14.86
N PRO A 284 8.32 -4.86 -16.20
CA PRO A 284 9.51 -4.39 -16.88
C PRO A 284 9.84 -2.91 -16.56
N PRO A 285 11.11 -2.48 -16.58
CA PRO A 285 11.52 -1.12 -16.18
C PRO A 285 10.81 0.02 -16.92
N ASN A 286 10.36 -0.23 -18.14
CA ASN A 286 9.67 0.75 -18.99
C ASN A 286 8.15 0.49 -19.10
N GLY A 287 7.60 -0.28 -18.17
CA GLY A 287 6.20 -0.70 -18.22
C GLY A 287 5.96 -1.91 -19.10
N GLY A 288 4.75 -2.44 -19.04
CA GLY A 288 4.32 -3.61 -19.79
C GLY A 288 3.40 -4.52 -18.99
N ALA A 289 3.18 -5.73 -19.48
CA ALA A 289 2.35 -6.71 -18.78
C ALA A 289 2.97 -7.10 -17.43
N PRO A 290 2.23 -6.97 -16.31
CA PRO A 290 2.70 -7.44 -15.02
C PRO A 290 2.71 -8.97 -14.98
N GLU A 291 3.70 -9.54 -14.31
CA GLU A 291 3.78 -10.98 -14.04
C GLU A 291 3.86 -11.25 -12.53
N VAL A 292 3.30 -12.36 -12.08
CA VAL A 292 3.41 -12.79 -10.68
C VAL A 292 4.85 -13.22 -10.43
N PHE A 293 5.54 -12.52 -9.55
CA PHE A 293 6.88 -12.88 -9.10
C PHE A 293 6.83 -13.84 -7.90
N LEU A 294 6.04 -13.49 -6.88
CA LEU A 294 5.80 -14.32 -5.69
C LEU A 294 4.31 -14.32 -5.36
N SER A 295 3.80 -15.43 -4.87
CA SER A 295 2.40 -15.59 -4.47
C SER A 295 2.25 -16.23 -3.10
N GLY A 296 1.01 -16.33 -2.59
CA GLY A 296 0.69 -17.00 -1.35
C GLY A 296 0.85 -16.11 -0.12
N PHE A 297 0.86 -14.80 -0.28
CA PHE A 297 0.78 -13.81 0.80
C PHE A 297 -0.67 -13.42 1.10
N THR A 298 -0.86 -12.73 2.21
CA THR A 298 -2.16 -12.19 2.61
C THR A 298 -2.00 -10.71 2.91
N THR A 299 -2.78 -9.85 2.25
CA THR A 299 -2.85 -8.40 2.54
C THR A 299 -1.48 -7.70 2.64
N ILE A 300 -0.66 -7.77 1.58
CA ILE A 300 0.63 -7.06 1.54
C ILE A 300 0.37 -5.55 1.63
N ILE A 301 1.07 -4.87 2.54
CA ILE A 301 1.03 -3.41 2.67
C ILE A 301 2.30 -2.75 2.16
N ASP A 302 3.45 -3.41 2.36
CA ASP A 302 4.73 -2.85 1.92
C ASP A 302 5.72 -3.94 1.50
N ILE A 303 6.66 -3.57 0.63
CA ILE A 303 7.77 -4.41 0.18
C ILE A 303 9.03 -3.56 0.02
N GLU A 304 10.20 -4.14 0.32
CA GLU A 304 11.49 -3.48 0.12
C GLU A 304 12.60 -4.50 -0.11
N PHE A 305 13.50 -4.21 -1.05
CA PHE A 305 14.69 -5.01 -1.30
C PHE A 305 15.85 -4.57 -0.41
N ALA A 306 16.48 -5.53 0.24
CA ALA A 306 17.75 -5.33 0.93
C ALA A 306 18.93 -5.41 -0.06
N ASP A 307 20.08 -4.91 0.36
CA ASP A 307 21.32 -4.90 -0.44
C ASP A 307 21.82 -6.30 -0.81
N ASP A 308 21.48 -7.32 -0.01
CA ASP A 308 21.80 -8.74 -0.27
C ASP A 308 20.88 -9.37 -1.35
N GLY A 309 19.92 -8.60 -1.86
CA GLY A 309 18.92 -9.03 -2.83
C GLY A 309 17.73 -9.77 -2.23
N SER A 310 17.63 -9.89 -0.91
CA SER A 310 16.43 -10.38 -0.23
C SER A 310 15.29 -9.37 -0.35
N LEU A 311 14.06 -9.88 -0.49
CA LEU A 311 12.86 -9.06 -0.47
C LEU A 311 12.16 -9.21 0.87
N TYR A 312 11.94 -8.11 1.56
CA TYR A 312 11.06 -8.07 2.73
C TYR A 312 9.64 -7.77 2.30
N VAL A 313 8.69 -8.53 2.83
CA VAL A 313 7.26 -8.43 2.52
C VAL A 313 6.50 -8.23 3.83
N LEU A 314 5.84 -7.10 3.98
CA LEU A 314 5.05 -6.76 5.16
C LEU A 314 3.56 -6.99 4.87
N GLN A 315 2.92 -7.81 5.68
CA GLN A 315 1.48 -8.10 5.64
C GLN A 315 0.76 -7.38 6.78
N ILE A 316 -0.40 -6.76 6.49
CA ILE A 316 -1.24 -6.13 7.52
C ILE A 316 -1.79 -7.19 8.49
N SER A 317 -2.19 -8.33 7.94
CA SER A 317 -2.77 -9.45 8.66
C SER A 317 -2.38 -10.76 7.99
N THR A 318 -2.20 -11.81 8.78
CA THR A 318 -1.99 -13.17 8.27
C THR A 318 -3.30 -13.87 7.88
N ASP A 319 -4.46 -13.21 8.12
CA ASP A 319 -5.78 -13.70 7.80
C ASP A 319 -6.60 -12.62 7.07
N SER A 320 -7.80 -12.95 6.62
CA SER A 320 -8.71 -11.99 6.01
C SER A 320 -9.03 -10.84 6.97
N LEU A 321 -9.09 -9.60 6.45
CA LEU A 321 -9.40 -8.40 7.24
C LEU A 321 -10.85 -8.40 7.81
N PHE A 322 -11.68 -9.40 7.47
CA PHE A 322 -13.01 -9.61 8.07
C PHE A 322 -13.03 -10.52 9.28
N ILE A 323 -11.90 -11.13 9.64
CA ILE A 323 -11.82 -11.99 10.83
C ILE A 323 -11.76 -11.11 12.09
N ALA A 324 -12.54 -11.46 13.10
CA ALA A 324 -12.56 -10.80 14.40
C ALA A 324 -12.33 -11.83 15.53
N PRO A 325 -11.35 -11.64 16.43
CA PRO A 325 -10.38 -10.54 16.45
C PRO A 325 -9.43 -10.61 15.24
N PRO A 326 -8.87 -9.46 14.80
CA PRO A 326 -7.94 -9.46 13.68
C PRO A 326 -6.67 -10.25 14.04
N SER A 327 -6.16 -11.00 13.05
CA SER A 327 -4.88 -11.70 13.17
C SER A 327 -3.70 -10.72 13.12
N PRO A 328 -2.53 -11.06 13.71
CA PRO A 328 -1.36 -10.21 13.63
C PRO A 328 -0.91 -10.01 12.19
N GLY A 329 -0.13 -8.95 11.95
CA GLY A 329 0.64 -8.78 10.74
C GLY A 329 1.80 -9.78 10.68
N ALA A 330 2.54 -9.78 9.57
CA ALA A 330 3.78 -10.55 9.45
C ALA A 330 4.80 -9.80 8.59
N LEU A 331 6.05 -9.84 9.02
CA LEU A 331 7.21 -9.47 8.22
C LEU A 331 7.91 -10.74 7.75
N ILE A 332 7.98 -10.91 6.44
CA ILE A 332 8.54 -12.10 5.79
C ILE A 332 9.75 -11.69 4.95
N ARG A 333 10.90 -12.26 5.21
CA ARG A 333 12.08 -12.17 4.35
C ARG A 333 12.02 -13.28 3.31
N VAL A 334 12.19 -12.94 2.05
CA VAL A 334 12.33 -13.87 0.93
C VAL A 334 13.76 -13.74 0.39
N ALA A 335 14.59 -14.73 0.64
CA ALA A 335 15.97 -14.76 0.17
C ALA A 335 16.02 -14.90 -1.37
N PRO A 336 17.18 -14.57 -2.03
CA PRO A 336 17.31 -14.69 -3.49
C PRO A 336 17.06 -16.10 -4.04
N ASP A 337 17.22 -17.14 -3.24
CA ASP A 337 16.91 -18.53 -3.61
C ASP A 337 15.42 -18.89 -3.45
N GLY A 338 14.59 -17.93 -3.00
CA GLY A 338 13.15 -18.10 -2.75
C GLY A 338 12.80 -18.64 -1.38
N THR A 339 13.77 -18.90 -0.49
CA THR A 339 13.52 -19.32 0.90
C THR A 339 12.81 -18.21 1.66
N ARG A 340 11.71 -18.56 2.35
CA ARG A 340 10.90 -17.62 3.15
C ARG A 340 11.15 -17.85 4.62
N THR A 341 11.41 -16.77 5.34
CA THR A 341 11.56 -16.74 6.80
C THR A 341 10.63 -15.67 7.39
N THR A 342 9.87 -16.02 8.41
CA THR A 342 9.12 -15.04 9.20
C THR A 342 10.08 -14.36 10.16
N VAL A 343 10.25 -13.05 10.01
CA VAL A 343 11.15 -12.23 10.82
C VAL A 343 10.46 -11.70 12.06
N ALA A 344 9.19 -11.23 11.92
CA ALA A 344 8.37 -10.79 13.04
C ALA A 344 6.88 -11.04 12.72
N MET A 345 6.08 -11.28 13.76
CA MET A 345 4.64 -11.53 13.64
C MET A 345 3.84 -11.03 14.85
N ASP A 346 4.09 -11.58 16.03
CA ASP A 346 3.23 -11.36 17.21
C ASP A 346 3.24 -9.91 17.70
N GLU A 347 4.29 -9.16 17.42
CA GLU A 347 4.46 -7.74 17.73
C GLU A 347 3.73 -6.83 16.76
N LEU A 348 3.35 -7.35 15.57
CA LEU A 348 2.78 -6.58 14.48
C LEU A 348 1.26 -6.53 14.56
N SER A 349 0.72 -5.33 14.72
CA SER A 349 -0.72 -5.07 14.74
C SER A 349 -1.06 -4.02 13.69
N PHE A 350 -1.68 -4.41 12.58
CA PHE A 350 -1.99 -3.52 11.47
C PHE A 350 -0.79 -2.65 11.07
N PRO A 351 0.37 -3.23 10.72
CA PRO A 351 1.52 -2.43 10.28
C PRO A 351 1.18 -1.61 9.04
N GLY A 352 1.83 -0.45 8.88
CA GLY A 352 1.52 0.53 7.83
C GLY A 352 2.59 0.70 6.77
N GLY A 353 3.84 0.30 7.06
CA GLY A 353 4.97 0.40 6.15
C GLY A 353 6.25 -0.14 6.78
N LEU A 354 7.27 -0.35 5.97
CA LEU A 354 8.60 -0.78 6.40
C LEU A 354 9.69 0.12 5.80
N ALA A 355 10.88 0.12 6.41
CA ALA A 355 12.10 0.67 5.85
C ALA A 355 13.31 -0.13 6.33
N ILE A 356 14.32 -0.28 5.49
CA ILE A 356 15.59 -0.91 5.83
C ILE A 356 16.59 0.17 6.20
N GLY A 357 17.13 0.10 7.41
CA GLY A 357 18.10 1.07 7.91
C GLY A 357 19.48 0.91 7.28
N PRO A 358 20.32 1.96 7.36
CA PRO A 358 21.71 1.88 6.89
C PRO A 358 22.56 0.89 7.70
N ASP A 359 22.06 0.44 8.84
CA ASP A 359 22.62 -0.63 9.70
C ASP A 359 22.15 -2.02 9.28
N GLY A 360 21.22 -2.13 8.34
CA GLY A 360 20.58 -3.36 7.89
C GLY A 360 19.38 -3.78 8.73
N ASP A 361 19.07 -3.10 9.82
CA ASP A 361 17.88 -3.37 10.64
C ASP A 361 16.59 -2.96 9.92
N ILE A 362 15.51 -3.64 10.28
CA ILE A 362 14.21 -3.40 9.68
C ILE A 362 13.37 -2.52 10.60
N TYR A 363 12.81 -1.47 10.04
CA TYR A 363 11.92 -0.57 10.75
C TYR A 363 10.49 -0.77 10.24
N VAL A 364 9.53 -0.86 11.17
CA VAL A 364 8.12 -1.06 10.83
C VAL A 364 7.25 -0.02 11.51
N SER A 365 6.49 0.74 10.74
CA SER A 365 5.41 1.55 11.30
C SER A 365 4.27 0.62 11.73
N ASN A 366 4.00 0.56 13.00
CA ASN A 366 3.03 -0.36 13.59
C ASN A 366 1.80 0.38 14.12
N ARG A 367 0.66 -0.30 14.21
CA ARG A 367 -0.67 0.30 14.44
C ARG A 367 -0.97 1.41 13.44
N GLY A 368 -0.69 1.14 12.17
CA GLY A 368 -0.86 2.05 11.05
C GLY A 368 -2.29 2.54 10.84
N THR A 369 -3.26 1.94 11.49
CA THR A 369 -4.68 2.36 11.48
C THR A 369 -5.11 3.07 12.75
N SER A 370 -4.20 3.43 13.66
CA SER A 370 -4.54 4.08 14.92
C SER A 370 -4.33 5.59 14.88
N ALA A 371 -5.36 6.35 15.28
CA ALA A 371 -5.34 7.81 15.31
C ALA A 371 -4.37 8.41 16.34
N SER A 372 -3.87 7.62 17.31
CA SER A 372 -3.01 8.11 18.39
C SER A 372 -2.04 7.09 18.99
N GLY A 373 -2.22 5.81 18.67
CA GLY A 373 -1.43 4.69 19.22
C GLY A 373 -0.34 4.17 18.31
N GLY A 374 -0.13 4.80 17.14
CA GLY A 374 0.91 4.42 16.19
C GLY A 374 2.31 4.57 16.78
N HIS A 375 3.21 3.69 16.37
CA HIS A 375 4.59 3.69 16.79
C HIS A 375 5.49 3.09 15.72
N VAL A 376 6.80 3.25 15.84
CA VAL A 376 7.79 2.59 15.00
C VAL A 376 8.53 1.55 15.82
N LEU A 377 8.62 0.35 15.27
CA LEU A 377 9.44 -0.76 15.76
C LEU A 377 10.75 -0.79 14.97
N ARG A 378 11.86 -1.05 15.66
CA ARG A 378 13.12 -1.51 15.10
C ARG A 378 13.24 -3.00 15.39
N ILE A 379 13.57 -3.77 14.38
CA ILE A 379 13.71 -5.22 14.40
C ILE A 379 15.14 -5.52 13.94
N GLU A 380 15.97 -6.04 14.84
CA GLU A 380 17.36 -6.35 14.48
C GLU A 380 17.42 -7.39 13.36
N ALA A 381 18.23 -7.10 12.32
CA ALA A 381 18.50 -8.07 11.29
C ALA A 381 19.29 -9.23 11.89
N SER A 382 18.75 -10.44 11.81
CA SER A 382 19.51 -11.63 12.21
C SER A 382 20.48 -12.00 11.10
N ASP A 383 21.76 -12.19 11.47
CA ASP A 383 22.85 -12.68 10.62
C ASP A 383 22.54 -14.04 9.93
#